data_964bad331d491f870da9d96d614e6e3b
#
_entry.id   964bad331d491f870da9d96d614e6e3b
#
_cell.length_a   1.000
_cell.length_b   1.000
_cell.length_c   1.000
_cell.angle_alpha   90.00
_cell.angle_beta   90.00
_cell.angle_gamma   90.00
#
_symmetry.space_group_name_H-M   'P 1'
#
loop_
_entity.id
_entity.type
_entity.pdbx_description
1 polymer ?
#
loop_
_entity_poly.entity_id
_entity_poly.type
_entity_poly.pdbx_seq_one_letter_code
_entity_poly.pdbx_strand_id
1 'polypeptide(L)'
;MKKKRILAMILAVASCLSLAVSASAASTARKATDFRDFDRTAWYADAVSAAVDNGLLYGKSATIIDPNGDMTRAEMAAIINRSFGCYKAADISQYKDVSKSKWYYKDVALAVQMGTYNGRSSSAMAPDAPITRQEAMTVVARALELDYDAYAKTDLSAFSDRSEISNWALPYIRAMVGADYIHGRGKVLAPLDNITRAEFAQIFHNIIGTYIVSKGTYDKDIKGSVLIRSDEVTLKDMTVDGDLI
;
A
#
# COMPACT_ATOMS: atom_id res chain seq x y z
N MET A 1 13.82 22.95 -6.88
CA MET A 1 12.58 22.20 -6.67
C MET A 1 11.47 23.19 -6.34
N LYS A 2 10.49 23.35 -7.22
CA LYS A 2 9.36 24.26 -6.98
C LYS A 2 8.34 23.51 -6.14
N LYS A 3 8.17 23.91 -4.86
CA LYS A 3 7.10 23.43 -4.00
C LYS A 3 5.76 23.75 -4.67
N LYS A 4 5.04 22.75 -5.11
CA LYS A 4 3.64 22.90 -5.55
C LYS A 4 2.78 23.11 -4.30
N ARG A 5 2.46 24.36 -4.00
CA ARG A 5 1.39 24.67 -3.06
C ARG A 5 0.08 24.46 -3.79
N ILE A 6 -0.59 23.36 -3.50
CA ILE A 6 -1.95 23.11 -3.96
C ILE A 6 -2.88 23.71 -2.89
N LEU A 7 -3.40 24.89 -3.21
CA LEU A 7 -4.51 25.46 -2.48
C LEU A 7 -5.77 24.76 -2.98
N ALA A 8 -6.10 23.64 -2.38
CA ALA A 8 -7.28 22.87 -2.77
C ALA A 8 -8.52 23.43 -2.11
N MET A 9 -9.17 24.37 -2.79
CA MET A 9 -10.57 24.70 -2.53
C MET A 9 -11.42 23.76 -3.38
N ILE A 10 -11.65 22.54 -2.90
CA ILE A 10 -12.54 21.58 -3.56
C ILE A 10 -13.69 21.28 -2.62
N LEU A 11 -14.83 21.90 -2.93
CA LEU A 11 -16.13 21.52 -2.42
C LEU A 11 -16.62 20.33 -3.26
N ALA A 12 -16.19 19.12 -2.95
CA ALA A 12 -16.70 17.91 -3.57
C ALA A 12 -17.89 17.38 -2.77
N VAL A 13 -19.10 17.77 -3.21
CA VAL A 13 -20.34 17.10 -2.79
C VAL A 13 -20.46 15.83 -3.64
N ALA A 14 -19.95 14.72 -3.14
CA ALA A 14 -20.23 13.42 -3.72
C ALA A 14 -21.50 12.85 -3.12
N SER A 15 -22.60 12.98 -3.84
CA SER A 15 -23.84 12.25 -3.55
C SER A 15 -23.67 10.80 -3.98
N CYS A 16 -23.24 9.93 -3.07
CA CYS A 16 -23.24 8.50 -3.29
C CYS A 16 -24.59 7.90 -2.98
N LEU A 17 -25.20 7.32 -4.03
CA LEU A 17 -26.38 6.47 -3.96
C LEU A 17 -26.08 5.29 -3.02
N SER A 18 -26.81 5.21 -1.92
CA SER A 18 -26.71 4.14 -0.93
C SER A 18 -27.20 2.82 -1.52
N LEU A 19 -26.26 2.00 -2.01
CA LEU A 19 -26.51 0.57 -2.14
C LEU A 19 -26.29 -0.04 -0.76
N ALA A 20 -27.38 -0.55 -0.17
CA ALA A 20 -27.35 -1.30 1.07
C ALA A 20 -26.39 -2.47 0.95
N VAL A 21 -25.17 -2.31 1.43
CA VAL A 21 -24.27 -3.41 1.72
C VAL A 21 -24.74 -4.01 3.03
N SER A 22 -25.27 -5.22 2.96
CA SER A 22 -25.62 -6.03 4.11
C SER A 22 -24.53 -5.95 5.17
N ALA A 23 -24.90 -5.56 6.38
CA ALA A 23 -24.04 -5.49 7.53
C ALA A 23 -23.39 -6.87 7.78
N SER A 24 -22.24 -7.09 7.21
CA SER A 24 -21.28 -8.05 7.76
C SER A 24 -20.83 -7.47 9.09
N ALA A 25 -21.01 -8.25 10.15
CA ALA A 25 -20.74 -7.89 11.53
C ALA A 25 -19.53 -6.96 11.63
N ALA A 26 -19.69 -5.82 12.29
CA ALA A 26 -18.59 -4.94 12.62
C ALA A 26 -17.51 -5.77 13.31
N SER A 27 -16.51 -6.19 12.58
CA SER A 27 -15.29 -6.71 13.12
C SER A 27 -14.74 -5.56 13.96
N THR A 28 -14.80 -5.69 15.28
CA THR A 28 -14.08 -4.80 16.19
C THR A 28 -12.68 -4.68 15.64
N ALA A 29 -12.28 -3.46 15.26
CA ALA A 29 -10.99 -3.21 14.65
C ALA A 29 -9.91 -3.78 15.57
N ARG A 30 -9.23 -4.84 15.12
CA ARG A 30 -8.20 -5.49 15.91
C ARG A 30 -7.01 -4.56 16.04
N LYS A 31 -6.39 -4.60 17.20
CA LYS A 31 -5.11 -3.94 17.45
C LYS A 31 -3.96 -4.92 17.18
N ALA A 32 -2.80 -4.40 16.80
CA ALA A 32 -1.61 -5.23 16.63
C ALA A 32 -1.31 -6.05 17.89
N THR A 33 -1.60 -5.46 19.05
CA THR A 33 -1.41 -6.09 20.37
C THR A 33 -2.34 -7.24 20.67
N ASP A 34 -3.37 -7.51 19.86
CA ASP A 34 -4.27 -8.64 19.99
C ASP A 34 -3.67 -9.94 19.40
N PHE A 35 -2.55 -9.81 18.68
CA PHE A 35 -1.86 -10.95 18.07
C PHE A 35 -0.72 -11.42 18.97
N ARG A 36 -0.67 -12.74 19.21
CA ARG A 36 0.27 -13.36 20.17
C ARG A 36 1.73 -13.32 19.71
N ASP A 37 1.96 -13.17 18.41
CA ASP A 37 3.27 -13.11 17.76
C ASP A 37 3.71 -11.67 17.43
N PHE A 38 2.98 -10.67 17.93
CA PHE A 38 3.37 -9.27 17.80
C PHE A 38 4.34 -8.88 18.92
N ASP A 39 5.58 -8.55 18.55
CA ASP A 39 6.60 -8.03 19.47
C ASP A 39 6.61 -6.50 19.42
N ARG A 40 6.25 -5.88 20.56
CA ARG A 40 6.22 -4.42 20.73
C ARG A 40 7.61 -3.76 20.74
N THR A 41 8.67 -4.55 20.89
CA THR A 41 10.06 -4.08 20.94
C THR A 41 10.79 -4.28 19.62
N ALA A 42 10.17 -4.96 18.66
CA ALA A 42 10.75 -5.21 17.36
C ALA A 42 10.84 -3.92 16.51
N TRP A 43 11.78 -3.88 15.60
CA TRP A 43 12.00 -2.75 14.69
C TRP A 43 10.75 -2.35 13.87
N TYR A 44 9.85 -3.31 13.66
CA TYR A 44 8.62 -3.14 12.88
C TYR A 44 7.40 -2.73 13.72
N ALA A 45 7.54 -2.61 15.04
CA ALA A 45 6.39 -2.50 15.94
C ALA A 45 5.46 -1.33 15.57
N ASP A 46 6.01 -0.14 15.35
CA ASP A 46 5.23 1.05 14.99
C ASP A 46 4.55 0.89 13.62
N ALA A 47 5.28 0.37 12.63
CA ALA A 47 4.77 0.18 11.28
C ALA A 47 3.65 -0.87 11.22
N VAL A 48 3.85 -2.01 11.88
CA VAL A 48 2.83 -3.07 11.94
C VAL A 48 1.62 -2.60 12.74
N SER A 49 1.81 -1.88 13.86
CA SER A 49 0.71 -1.28 14.62
C SER A 49 -0.08 -0.31 13.76
N ALA A 50 0.60 0.62 13.07
CA ALA A 50 -0.07 1.58 12.19
C ALA A 50 -0.89 0.87 11.10
N ALA A 51 -0.33 -0.14 10.44
CA ALA A 51 -1.02 -0.88 9.39
C ALA A 51 -2.22 -1.70 9.90
N VAL A 52 -2.08 -2.37 11.04
CA VAL A 52 -3.14 -3.20 11.64
C VAL A 52 -4.23 -2.33 12.23
N ASP A 53 -3.87 -1.37 13.06
CA ASP A 53 -4.78 -0.53 13.83
C ASP A 53 -5.65 0.34 12.92
N ASN A 54 -5.15 0.65 11.70
CA ASN A 54 -5.88 1.38 10.67
C ASN A 54 -6.49 0.46 9.60
N GLY A 55 -6.49 -0.87 9.81
CA GLY A 55 -7.18 -1.85 8.98
C GLY A 55 -6.59 -2.05 7.58
N LEU A 56 -5.32 -1.76 7.38
CA LEU A 56 -4.61 -2.07 6.14
C LEU A 56 -4.10 -3.51 6.13
N LEU A 57 -3.43 -3.91 7.20
CA LEU A 57 -2.87 -5.25 7.36
C LEU A 57 -3.77 -6.09 8.28
N TYR A 58 -4.16 -7.28 7.82
CA TYR A 58 -4.94 -8.24 8.61
C TYR A 58 -4.07 -9.42 9.01
N GLY A 59 -4.44 -10.10 10.11
CA GLY A 59 -3.77 -11.31 10.55
C GLY A 59 -3.92 -12.46 9.56
N LYS A 60 -2.98 -13.40 9.60
CA LYS A 60 -3.08 -14.71 8.93
C LYS A 60 -4.18 -15.56 9.57
N SER A 61 -4.43 -15.32 10.84
CA SER A 61 -5.52 -15.94 11.61
C SER A 61 -6.05 -14.98 12.66
N ALA A 62 -6.96 -15.47 13.49
CA ALA A 62 -7.49 -14.72 14.63
C ALA A 62 -6.42 -14.28 15.65
N THR A 63 -5.27 -14.94 15.73
CA THR A 63 -4.26 -14.72 16.75
C THR A 63 -2.84 -14.56 16.22
N ILE A 64 -2.65 -14.61 14.91
CA ILE A 64 -1.34 -14.57 14.26
C ILE A 64 -1.32 -13.45 13.23
N ILE A 65 -0.38 -12.51 13.35
CA ILE A 65 -0.11 -11.46 12.36
C ILE A 65 0.99 -11.88 11.38
N ASP A 66 1.92 -12.72 11.81
CA ASP A 66 3.04 -13.25 11.04
C ASP A 66 3.92 -12.16 10.43
N PRO A 67 4.55 -11.29 11.23
CA PRO A 67 5.26 -10.12 10.71
C PRO A 67 6.48 -10.49 9.87
N ASN A 68 7.13 -11.60 10.19
CA ASN A 68 8.32 -12.09 9.49
C ASN A 68 8.01 -13.07 8.34
N GLY A 69 6.73 -13.43 8.17
CA GLY A 69 6.30 -14.27 7.06
C GLY A 69 6.28 -13.51 5.74
N ASP A 70 6.49 -14.25 4.64
CA ASP A 70 6.42 -13.70 3.30
C ASP A 70 5.02 -13.18 2.97
N MET A 71 4.96 -12.04 2.30
CA MET A 71 3.72 -11.52 1.75
C MET A 71 3.42 -12.19 0.42
N THR A 72 2.17 -12.63 0.24
CA THR A 72 1.72 -13.12 -1.06
C THR A 72 1.29 -11.99 -1.98
N ARG A 73 1.30 -12.26 -3.29
CA ARG A 73 0.83 -11.32 -4.30
C ARG A 73 -0.64 -10.94 -4.08
N ALA A 74 -1.48 -11.89 -3.65
CA ALA A 74 -2.88 -11.64 -3.33
C ALA A 74 -3.07 -10.75 -2.09
N GLU A 75 -2.30 -10.98 -1.04
CA GLU A 75 -2.35 -10.14 0.16
C GLU A 75 -1.96 -8.70 -0.16
N MET A 76 -0.94 -8.51 -0.98
CA MET A 76 -0.54 -7.19 -1.41
C MET A 76 -1.64 -6.50 -2.23
N ALA A 77 -2.28 -7.19 -3.19
CA ALA A 77 -3.39 -6.62 -3.95
C ALA A 77 -4.51 -6.13 -3.03
N ALA A 78 -4.85 -6.91 -1.99
CA ALA A 78 -5.86 -6.55 -1.02
C ALA A 78 -5.48 -5.29 -0.19
N ILE A 79 -4.21 -5.15 0.20
CA ILE A 79 -3.76 -3.96 0.95
C ILE A 79 -3.77 -2.72 0.04
N ILE A 80 -3.29 -2.83 -1.18
CA ILE A 80 -3.33 -1.73 -2.17
C ILE A 80 -4.77 -1.23 -2.37
N ASN A 81 -5.73 -2.14 -2.54
CA ASN A 81 -7.14 -1.74 -2.70
C ASN A 81 -7.71 -1.08 -1.45
N ARG A 82 -7.32 -1.52 -0.24
CA ARG A 82 -7.74 -0.88 1.01
C ARG A 82 -7.17 0.51 1.19
N SER A 83 -5.99 0.76 0.63
CA SER A 83 -5.29 2.04 0.75
C SER A 83 -5.76 3.04 -0.31
N PHE A 84 -5.80 2.63 -1.57
CA PHE A 84 -6.02 3.56 -2.69
C PHE A 84 -7.44 3.49 -3.26
N GLY A 85 -8.20 2.45 -2.92
CA GLY A 85 -9.59 2.26 -3.35
C GLY A 85 -9.76 2.11 -4.86
N CYS A 86 -10.50 1.09 -5.27
CA CYS A 86 -10.96 0.98 -6.65
C CYS A 86 -12.38 0.40 -6.61
N TYR A 87 -13.29 0.99 -7.35
CA TYR A 87 -14.69 0.57 -7.37
C TYR A 87 -15.03 -0.32 -8.57
N LYS A 88 -14.19 -0.32 -9.62
CA LYS A 88 -14.40 -1.07 -10.85
C LYS A 88 -13.39 -2.20 -10.95
N ALA A 89 -13.87 -3.41 -11.20
CA ALA A 89 -13.02 -4.57 -11.41
C ALA A 89 -12.75 -4.80 -12.90
N ALA A 90 -11.53 -5.20 -13.25
CA ALA A 90 -11.20 -5.66 -14.59
C ALA A 90 -11.78 -7.06 -14.85
N ASP A 91 -11.96 -7.41 -16.13
CA ASP A 91 -12.07 -8.82 -16.51
C ASP A 91 -10.67 -9.45 -16.43
N ILE A 92 -10.54 -10.45 -15.56
CA ILE A 92 -9.31 -11.20 -15.33
C ILE A 92 -9.42 -12.67 -15.74
N SER A 93 -10.38 -12.99 -16.63
CA SER A 93 -10.66 -14.37 -17.08
C SER A 93 -9.48 -15.02 -17.83
N GLN A 94 -8.55 -14.22 -18.34
CA GLN A 94 -7.30 -14.69 -18.93
C GLN A 94 -6.38 -15.37 -17.91
N TYR A 95 -6.41 -14.96 -16.61
CA TYR A 95 -5.57 -15.56 -15.58
C TYR A 95 -6.23 -16.84 -15.03
N LYS A 96 -5.77 -17.99 -15.53
CA LYS A 96 -6.39 -19.29 -15.25
C LYS A 96 -6.15 -19.79 -13.82
N ASP A 97 -5.18 -19.22 -13.14
CA ASP A 97 -4.82 -19.51 -11.75
C ASP A 97 -5.57 -18.65 -10.71
N VAL A 98 -6.49 -17.77 -11.15
CA VAL A 98 -7.31 -16.93 -10.28
C VAL A 98 -8.76 -17.42 -10.27
N SER A 99 -9.09 -18.30 -9.33
CA SER A 99 -10.46 -18.82 -9.21
C SER A 99 -11.42 -17.78 -8.61
N LYS A 100 -12.63 -17.69 -9.18
CA LYS A 100 -13.71 -16.82 -8.68
C LYS A 100 -14.15 -17.13 -7.24
N SER A 101 -13.91 -18.34 -6.76
CA SER A 101 -14.23 -18.77 -5.40
C SER A 101 -13.21 -18.33 -4.35
N LYS A 102 -12.07 -17.84 -4.76
CA LYS A 102 -10.99 -17.43 -3.84
C LYS A 102 -11.27 -16.04 -3.26
N TRP A 103 -10.91 -15.85 -2.01
CA TRP A 103 -11.12 -14.61 -1.26
C TRP A 103 -10.52 -13.38 -1.95
N TYR A 104 -9.40 -13.58 -2.64
CA TYR A 104 -8.64 -12.53 -3.30
C TYR A 104 -9.10 -12.19 -4.73
N TYR A 105 -10.09 -12.94 -5.29
CA TYR A 105 -10.48 -12.73 -6.69
C TYR A 105 -10.83 -11.29 -7.01
N LYS A 106 -11.65 -10.68 -6.15
CA LYS A 106 -12.07 -9.28 -6.32
C LYS A 106 -10.88 -8.32 -6.20
N ASP A 107 -10.00 -8.55 -5.21
CA ASP A 107 -8.84 -7.67 -4.98
C ASP A 107 -7.86 -7.71 -6.14
N VAL A 108 -7.60 -8.89 -6.70
CA VAL A 108 -6.77 -9.03 -7.90
C VAL A 108 -7.39 -8.31 -9.09
N ALA A 109 -8.70 -8.45 -9.32
CA ALA A 109 -9.40 -7.78 -10.41
C ALA A 109 -9.39 -6.25 -10.28
N LEU A 110 -9.52 -5.73 -9.06
CA LEU A 110 -9.42 -4.30 -8.77
C LEU A 110 -7.98 -3.79 -9.02
N ALA A 111 -6.97 -4.49 -8.52
CA ALA A 111 -5.56 -4.11 -8.69
C ALA A 111 -5.13 -4.13 -10.18
N VAL A 112 -5.65 -5.07 -10.97
CA VAL A 112 -5.46 -5.09 -12.43
C VAL A 112 -6.13 -3.88 -13.07
N GLN A 113 -7.36 -3.52 -12.67
CA GLN A 113 -8.06 -2.34 -13.18
C GLN A 113 -7.33 -1.04 -12.88
N MET A 114 -6.72 -0.93 -11.69
CA MET A 114 -5.90 0.21 -11.30
C MET A 114 -4.57 0.31 -12.08
N GLY A 115 -4.19 -0.74 -12.83
CA GLY A 115 -2.87 -0.80 -13.49
C GLY A 115 -1.69 -1.01 -12.54
N THR A 116 -1.97 -1.23 -11.25
CA THR A 116 -0.92 -1.47 -10.24
C THR A 116 -0.34 -2.87 -10.35
N TYR A 117 -1.16 -3.82 -10.84
CA TYR A 117 -0.84 -5.23 -10.87
C TYR A 117 -0.84 -5.80 -12.28
N ASN A 118 0.24 -6.48 -12.62
CA ASN A 118 0.34 -7.28 -13.85
C ASN A 118 0.53 -8.75 -13.49
N GLY A 119 0.06 -9.65 -14.36
CA GLY A 119 0.36 -11.08 -14.27
C GLY A 119 1.86 -11.34 -14.44
N ARG A 120 2.32 -12.49 -13.97
CA ARG A 120 3.68 -12.99 -14.27
C ARG A 120 3.79 -13.46 -15.73
N SER A 121 2.64 -13.74 -16.37
CA SER A 121 2.51 -13.97 -17.80
C SER A 121 1.14 -13.50 -18.29
N SER A 122 0.86 -13.66 -19.56
CA SER A 122 -0.46 -13.35 -20.15
C SER A 122 -1.60 -14.20 -19.57
N SER A 123 -1.30 -15.33 -18.94
CA SER A 123 -2.30 -16.29 -18.43
C SER A 123 -2.15 -16.65 -16.96
N ALA A 124 -1.11 -16.16 -16.27
CA ALA A 124 -0.84 -16.46 -14.87
C ALA A 124 -0.62 -15.20 -14.04
N MET A 125 -1.36 -15.07 -12.95
CA MET A 125 -1.23 -14.00 -11.94
C MET A 125 -0.34 -14.42 -10.77
N ALA A 126 -0.29 -15.71 -10.46
CA ALA A 126 0.41 -16.31 -9.32
C ALA A 126 -0.01 -15.69 -7.97
N PRO A 127 -1.31 -15.63 -7.61
CA PRO A 127 -1.79 -14.89 -6.45
C PRO A 127 -1.28 -15.44 -5.11
N ASP A 128 -1.12 -16.75 -5.00
CA ASP A 128 -0.67 -17.41 -3.78
C ASP A 128 0.88 -17.46 -3.65
N ALA A 129 1.61 -17.03 -4.71
CA ALA A 129 3.07 -16.96 -4.65
C ALA A 129 3.56 -15.77 -3.80
N PRO A 130 4.71 -15.89 -3.13
CA PRO A 130 5.38 -14.75 -2.52
C PRO A 130 5.67 -13.66 -3.56
N ILE A 131 5.66 -12.42 -3.11
CA ILE A 131 6.03 -11.26 -3.93
C ILE A 131 7.45 -10.82 -3.59
N THR A 132 8.26 -10.56 -4.60
CA THR A 132 9.61 -10.05 -4.37
C THR A 132 9.59 -8.58 -3.98
N ARG A 133 10.66 -8.12 -3.34
CA ARG A 133 10.79 -6.72 -2.91
C ARG A 133 10.72 -5.75 -4.09
N GLN A 134 11.38 -6.05 -5.22
CA GLN A 134 11.27 -5.19 -6.41
C GLN A 134 9.86 -5.18 -7.02
N GLU A 135 9.13 -6.30 -6.99
CA GLU A 135 7.73 -6.35 -7.41
C GLU A 135 6.86 -5.49 -6.48
N ALA A 136 7.05 -5.62 -5.17
CA ALA A 136 6.31 -4.86 -4.16
C ALA A 136 6.54 -3.34 -4.30
N MET A 137 7.79 -2.91 -4.43
CA MET A 137 8.16 -1.51 -4.65
C MET A 137 7.53 -0.95 -5.94
N THR A 138 7.52 -1.75 -7.02
CA THR A 138 6.90 -1.36 -8.28
C THR A 138 5.39 -1.17 -8.15
N VAL A 139 4.71 -2.09 -7.46
CA VAL A 139 3.26 -2.00 -7.25
C VAL A 139 2.90 -0.76 -6.42
N VAL A 140 3.65 -0.48 -5.35
CA VAL A 140 3.44 0.73 -4.52
C VAL A 140 3.71 2.00 -5.32
N ALA A 141 4.81 2.07 -6.07
CA ALA A 141 5.14 3.24 -6.90
C ALA A 141 4.05 3.54 -7.93
N ARG A 142 3.47 2.49 -8.55
CA ARG A 142 2.34 2.64 -9.48
C ARG A 142 1.06 3.09 -8.78
N ALA A 143 0.78 2.56 -7.58
CA ALA A 143 -0.40 2.94 -6.81
C ALA A 143 -0.35 4.41 -6.36
N LEU A 144 0.86 4.92 -6.08
CA LEU A 144 1.12 6.32 -5.74
C LEU A 144 1.21 7.23 -6.98
N GLU A 145 1.16 6.65 -8.20
CA GLU A 145 1.37 7.40 -9.45
C GLU A 145 2.65 8.25 -9.43
N LEU A 146 3.73 7.70 -8.83
CA LEU A 146 4.98 8.43 -8.70
C LEU A 146 5.53 8.82 -10.07
N ASP A 147 5.90 10.09 -10.20
CA ASP A 147 6.59 10.61 -11.38
C ASP A 147 8.03 10.07 -11.42
N TYR A 148 8.20 8.86 -11.96
CA TYR A 148 9.51 8.20 -12.03
C TYR A 148 10.52 8.93 -12.92
N ASP A 149 10.09 9.81 -13.84
CA ASP A 149 10.99 10.64 -14.65
C ASP A 149 11.65 11.71 -13.77
N ALA A 150 10.93 12.25 -12.81
CA ALA A 150 11.49 13.20 -11.84
C ALA A 150 12.62 12.58 -10.99
N TYR A 151 12.60 11.25 -10.81
CA TYR A 151 13.57 10.49 -10.03
C TYR A 151 14.56 9.69 -10.88
N ALA A 152 14.58 9.88 -12.20
CA ALA A 152 15.42 9.09 -13.11
C ALA A 152 16.93 9.12 -12.76
N LYS A 153 17.38 10.18 -12.09
CA LYS A 153 18.77 10.40 -11.69
C LYS A 153 19.04 10.05 -10.22
N THR A 154 18.09 9.42 -9.50
CA THR A 154 18.33 8.99 -8.12
C THR A 154 19.51 8.04 -8.08
N ASP A 155 20.49 8.37 -7.23
CA ASP A 155 21.69 7.56 -7.05
C ASP A 155 21.39 6.35 -6.16
N LEU A 156 21.68 5.15 -6.67
CA LEU A 156 21.54 3.90 -5.96
C LEU A 156 22.93 3.31 -5.57
N SER A 157 24.01 4.08 -5.66
CA SER A 157 25.37 3.60 -5.38
C SER A 157 25.58 3.15 -3.94
N ALA A 158 24.75 3.64 -3.01
CA ALA A 158 24.74 3.19 -1.62
C ALA A 158 24.36 1.69 -1.45
N PHE A 159 23.70 1.10 -2.47
CA PHE A 159 23.28 -0.29 -2.43
C PHE A 159 24.19 -1.17 -3.28
N SER A 160 24.86 -2.14 -2.62
CA SER A 160 25.87 -3.00 -3.26
C SER A 160 25.25 -3.96 -4.29
N ASP A 161 23.97 -4.29 -4.14
CA ASP A 161 23.21 -5.21 -4.98
C ASP A 161 22.35 -4.52 -6.05
N ARG A 162 22.59 -3.24 -6.32
CA ARG A 162 21.81 -2.47 -7.31
C ARG A 162 21.80 -3.08 -8.72
N SER A 163 22.82 -3.86 -9.06
CA SER A 163 22.92 -4.58 -10.35
C SER A 163 21.95 -5.76 -10.47
N GLU A 164 21.35 -6.21 -9.37
CA GLU A 164 20.35 -7.28 -9.35
C GLU A 164 18.95 -6.76 -9.65
N ILE A 165 18.76 -5.43 -9.65
CA ILE A 165 17.47 -4.81 -9.97
C ILE A 165 17.15 -5.08 -11.44
N SER A 166 15.99 -5.69 -11.69
CA SER A 166 15.50 -5.90 -13.04
C SER A 166 15.24 -4.57 -13.77
N ASN A 167 15.54 -4.51 -15.06
CA ASN A 167 15.38 -3.28 -15.86
C ASN A 167 13.95 -2.69 -15.78
N TRP A 168 12.93 -3.55 -15.72
CA TRP A 168 11.55 -3.11 -15.62
C TRP A 168 11.20 -2.49 -14.25
N ALA A 169 11.92 -2.86 -13.18
CA ALA A 169 11.70 -2.36 -11.83
C ALA A 169 12.52 -1.10 -11.53
N LEU A 170 13.64 -0.90 -12.24
CA LEU A 170 14.61 0.14 -11.95
C LEU A 170 14.02 1.57 -11.88
N PRO A 171 13.13 2.02 -12.79
CA PRO A 171 12.53 3.36 -12.70
C PRO A 171 11.73 3.53 -11.40
N TYR A 172 10.94 2.53 -11.04
CA TYR A 172 10.10 2.56 -9.85
C TYR A 172 10.91 2.53 -8.55
N ILE A 173 11.97 1.70 -8.50
CA ILE A 173 12.86 1.64 -7.34
C ILE A 173 13.60 2.96 -7.16
N ARG A 174 14.08 3.59 -8.24
CA ARG A 174 14.65 4.95 -8.16
C ARG A 174 13.66 5.96 -7.61
N ALA A 175 12.40 5.91 -8.03
CA ALA A 175 11.37 6.80 -7.52
C ALA A 175 11.11 6.56 -6.03
N MET A 176 10.97 5.30 -5.61
CA MET A 176 10.73 4.95 -4.21
C MET A 176 11.88 5.33 -3.27
N VAL A 177 13.14 5.16 -3.73
CA VAL A 177 14.32 5.59 -2.96
C VAL A 177 14.46 7.11 -2.98
N GLY A 178 14.25 7.74 -4.13
CA GLY A 178 14.36 9.20 -4.28
C GLY A 178 13.29 9.98 -3.52
N ALA A 179 12.11 9.37 -3.31
CA ALA A 179 11.04 9.90 -2.47
C ALA A 179 11.22 9.59 -0.97
N ASP A 180 12.31 8.92 -0.59
CA ASP A 180 12.63 8.52 0.78
C ASP A 180 11.64 7.49 1.39
N TYR A 181 10.96 6.70 0.54
CA TYR A 181 10.02 5.67 0.98
C TYR A 181 10.70 4.31 1.25
N ILE A 182 11.92 4.11 0.69
CA ILE A 182 12.70 2.88 0.81
C ILE A 182 14.13 3.18 1.26
N HIS A 183 14.56 2.54 2.35
CA HIS A 183 15.89 2.70 2.93
C HIS A 183 16.76 1.44 2.78
N GLY A 184 16.22 0.33 2.28
CA GLY A 184 16.91 -0.96 2.16
C GLY A 184 17.13 -1.69 3.49
N ARG A 185 17.89 -2.76 3.44
CA ARG A 185 18.41 -3.53 4.60
C ARG A 185 19.87 -3.16 4.79
N GLY A 186 20.15 -1.96 5.32
CA GLY A 186 21.49 -1.40 5.37
C GLY A 186 22.03 -1.08 3.96
N LYS A 187 23.06 -1.78 3.51
CA LYS A 187 23.71 -1.55 2.20
C LYS A 187 23.13 -2.37 1.04
N VAL A 188 21.99 -3.01 1.22
CA VAL A 188 21.36 -3.83 0.18
C VAL A 188 19.87 -3.50 0.05
N LEU A 189 19.36 -3.52 -1.17
CA LEU A 189 17.93 -3.43 -1.48
C LEU A 189 17.24 -4.79 -1.42
N ALA A 190 18.00 -5.86 -1.65
CA ALA A 190 17.55 -7.24 -1.77
C ALA A 190 16.37 -7.38 -2.76
N PRO A 191 16.52 -6.92 -4.03
CA PRO A 191 15.39 -6.76 -4.94
C PRO A 191 14.70 -8.08 -5.30
N LEU A 192 15.46 -9.18 -5.29
CA LEU A 192 14.98 -10.51 -5.66
C LEU A 192 14.47 -11.34 -4.47
N ASP A 193 14.75 -10.90 -3.24
CA ASP A 193 14.21 -11.55 -2.03
C ASP A 193 12.70 -11.33 -1.92
N ASN A 194 12.01 -12.25 -1.27
CA ASN A 194 10.63 -12.02 -0.88
C ASN A 194 10.54 -10.88 0.14
N ILE A 195 9.47 -10.08 0.05
CA ILE A 195 9.19 -9.06 1.06
C ILE A 195 8.41 -9.68 2.21
N THR A 196 8.81 -9.38 3.44
CA THR A 196 8.03 -9.78 4.61
C THR A 196 6.85 -8.84 4.84
N ARG A 197 5.87 -9.30 5.61
CA ARG A 197 4.69 -8.51 5.98
C ARG A 197 5.07 -7.26 6.79
N ALA A 198 6.06 -7.38 7.67
CA ALA A 198 6.60 -6.26 8.44
C ALA A 198 7.32 -5.23 7.55
N GLU A 199 8.15 -5.69 6.61
CA GLU A 199 8.83 -4.79 5.67
C GLU A 199 7.85 -4.03 4.77
N PHE A 200 6.77 -4.70 4.35
CA PHE A 200 5.73 -4.05 3.60
C PHE A 200 4.97 -3.00 4.44
N ALA A 201 4.65 -3.32 5.69
CA ALA A 201 4.07 -2.35 6.62
C ALA A 201 4.99 -1.15 6.83
N GLN A 202 6.32 -1.36 6.87
CA GLN A 202 7.31 -0.29 6.99
C GLN A 202 7.29 0.65 5.78
N ILE A 203 7.15 0.13 4.55
CA ILE A 203 7.00 0.97 3.36
C ILE A 203 5.80 1.92 3.52
N PHE A 204 4.65 1.39 3.92
CA PHE A 204 3.45 2.21 4.15
C PHE A 204 3.63 3.21 5.29
N HIS A 205 4.32 2.82 6.35
CA HIS A 205 4.64 3.72 7.47
C HIS A 205 5.54 4.89 7.04
N ASN A 206 6.49 4.65 6.13
CA ASN A 206 7.33 5.70 5.57
C ASN A 206 6.55 6.67 4.66
N ILE A 207 5.50 6.18 3.99
CA ILE A 207 4.67 6.96 3.07
C ILE A 207 3.61 7.76 3.84
N ILE A 208 2.88 7.12 4.77
CA ILE A 208 1.69 7.67 5.40
C ILE A 208 2.04 8.26 6.76
N GLY A 209 2.04 9.58 6.84
CA GLY A 209 2.27 10.30 8.11
C GLY A 209 1.03 10.33 9.02
N THR A 210 -0.18 10.32 8.43
CA THR A 210 -1.43 10.44 9.18
C THR A 210 -2.54 9.58 8.59
N TYR A 211 -3.33 8.95 9.47
CA TYR A 211 -4.53 8.19 9.11
C TYR A 211 -5.78 8.93 9.61
N ILE A 212 -6.73 9.19 8.72
CA ILE A 212 -8.06 9.71 9.04
C ILE A 212 -9.06 8.58 8.86
N VAL A 213 -9.47 7.99 9.97
CA VAL A 213 -10.36 6.80 9.99
C VAL A 213 -11.75 7.11 10.60
N SER A 214 -11.98 8.36 10.98
CA SER A 214 -13.25 8.81 11.55
C SER A 214 -13.82 9.96 10.75
N LYS A 215 -15.15 10.01 10.66
CA LYS A 215 -15.85 11.16 10.08
C LYS A 215 -15.63 12.41 10.91
N GLY A 216 -15.62 13.57 10.26
CA GLY A 216 -15.48 14.85 10.94
C GLY A 216 -14.81 15.92 10.10
N THR A 217 -14.62 17.09 10.73
CA THR A 217 -13.88 18.21 10.14
C THR A 217 -12.49 18.27 10.76
N TYR A 218 -11.49 18.37 9.89
CA TYR A 218 -10.07 18.46 10.24
C TYR A 218 -9.55 19.81 9.75
N ASP A 219 -8.98 20.59 10.64
CA ASP A 219 -8.54 21.98 10.43
C ASP A 219 -7.10 22.25 10.86
N LYS A 220 -6.32 21.18 11.09
CA LYS A 220 -4.91 21.27 11.48
C LYS A 220 -4.02 20.83 10.32
N ASP A 221 -2.96 21.60 10.07
CA ASP A 221 -1.95 21.24 9.10
C ASP A 221 -1.37 19.84 9.36
N ILE A 222 -1.22 19.05 8.30
CA ILE A 222 -0.65 17.72 8.33
C ILE A 222 0.69 17.74 7.60
N LYS A 223 1.73 17.24 8.28
CA LYS A 223 3.04 16.98 7.66
C LYS A 223 3.07 15.56 7.10
N GLY A 224 3.53 15.45 5.86
CA GLY A 224 3.57 14.18 5.13
C GLY A 224 2.21 13.82 4.52
N SER A 225 2.14 12.62 3.95
CA SER A 225 0.94 12.14 3.28
C SER A 225 -0.14 11.71 4.27
N VAL A 226 -1.40 11.88 3.88
CA VAL A 226 -2.56 11.48 4.68
C VAL A 226 -3.38 10.43 3.94
N LEU A 227 -3.71 9.35 4.64
CA LEU A 227 -4.63 8.33 4.13
C LEU A 227 -6.00 8.49 4.79
N ILE A 228 -7.04 8.78 3.97
CA ILE A 228 -8.41 8.94 4.42
C ILE A 228 -9.17 7.65 4.15
N ARG A 229 -9.68 7.03 5.23
CA ARG A 229 -10.46 5.79 5.19
C ARG A 229 -11.81 5.91 5.86
N SER A 230 -12.38 7.08 5.81
CA SER A 230 -13.73 7.36 6.33
C SER A 230 -14.47 8.22 5.34
N ASP A 231 -15.75 7.98 5.22
CA ASP A 231 -16.71 8.87 4.58
C ASP A 231 -17.02 10.08 5.47
N GLU A 232 -17.60 11.12 4.90
CA GLU A 232 -17.98 12.36 5.61
C GLU A 232 -16.79 13.05 6.30
N VAL A 233 -15.61 13.06 5.64
CA VAL A 233 -14.44 13.82 6.07
C VAL A 233 -14.41 15.16 5.35
N THR A 234 -14.26 16.24 6.13
CA THR A 234 -14.06 17.60 5.62
C THR A 234 -12.67 18.07 6.04
N LEU A 235 -11.84 18.43 5.07
CA LEU A 235 -10.59 19.15 5.30
C LEU A 235 -10.86 20.63 5.14
N LYS A 236 -10.65 21.43 6.19
CA LYS A 236 -11.01 22.85 6.22
C LYS A 236 -9.82 23.72 6.65
N ASP A 237 -9.50 24.72 5.83
CA ASP A 237 -8.52 25.77 6.13
C ASP A 237 -7.17 25.19 6.61
N MET A 238 -6.69 24.10 5.98
CA MET A 238 -5.49 23.37 6.38
C MET A 238 -4.58 23.08 5.17
N THR A 239 -3.34 22.74 5.49
CA THR A 239 -2.33 22.32 4.50
C THR A 239 -1.97 20.84 4.75
N VAL A 240 -1.88 20.05 3.68
CA VAL A 240 -1.24 18.74 3.68
C VAL A 240 0.08 18.89 2.93
N ASP A 241 1.21 18.69 3.65
CA ASP A 241 2.56 18.79 3.06
C ASP A 241 3.01 17.41 2.55
N GLY A 242 2.17 16.78 1.72
CA GLY A 242 2.35 15.45 1.15
C GLY A 242 1.17 15.11 0.24
N ASP A 243 0.96 13.82 0.01
CA ASP A 243 -0.12 13.32 -0.83
C ASP A 243 -1.41 13.12 -0.01
N LEU A 244 -2.52 13.33 -0.68
CA LEU A 244 -3.85 12.96 -0.19
C LEU A 244 -4.24 11.62 -0.84
N ILE A 245 -4.32 10.56 -0.02
CA ILE A 245 -4.59 9.16 -0.40
C ILE A 245 -5.98 8.74 0.08
#